data_121456ad0726ca4a66d87874b3f59838
#
_entry.id   121456ad0726ca4a66d87874b3f59838
#
_cell.length_a   1.000
_cell.length_b   1.000
_cell.length_c   1.000
_cell.angle_alpha   90.00
_cell.angle_beta   90.00
_cell.angle_gamma   90.00
#
_symmetry.space_group_name_H-M   'P 1'
#
loop_
_entity.id
_entity.type
_entity.pdbx_description
1 polymer ?
#
loop_
_entity_poly.entity_id
_entity_poly.type
_entity_poly.pdbx_seq_one_letter_code
_entity_poly.pdbx_strand_id
1 'polypeptide(L)'
;MQQKIDWSAISPDESEKLKDELVEVWEASVRSTHHFLAEKDIQFFKPLVRNKYIPVVELYTIRNEQNRIAAFMGLSDELIEMLFVHPKEQGKGYGKQLIEFAIHNRRIFKVDVNEQN
;
A
#
# COMPACT_ATOMS: atom_id res chain seq x y z
N MET A 1 -10.82 -18.98 -6.91
CA MET A 1 -10.36 -18.70 -5.55
C MET A 1 -10.57 -17.27 -5.20
N GLN A 2 -11.00 -17.02 -4.01
CA GLN A 2 -11.35 -15.67 -3.59
C GLN A 2 -10.21 -15.03 -2.81
N GLN A 3 -9.92 -13.79 -3.15
CA GLN A 3 -9.00 -13.01 -2.34
C GLN A 3 -9.72 -12.58 -1.07
N LYS A 4 -8.94 -12.42 -0.04
CA LYS A 4 -9.45 -11.92 1.21
C LYS A 4 -9.20 -10.42 1.27
N ILE A 5 -10.24 -9.64 1.08
CA ILE A 5 -10.15 -8.19 1.09
C ILE A 5 -10.58 -7.70 2.46
N ASP A 6 -9.71 -6.94 3.10
CA ASP A 6 -10.03 -6.34 4.38
C ASP A 6 -10.46 -4.89 4.12
N TRP A 7 -11.77 -4.68 4.14
CA TRP A 7 -12.35 -3.37 3.88
C TRP A 7 -12.42 -2.49 5.13
N SER A 8 -12.02 -3.03 6.27
CA SER A 8 -11.93 -2.25 7.48
C SER A 8 -10.55 -1.62 7.58
N ALA A 9 -10.48 -0.40 8.10
CA ALA A 9 -9.20 0.21 8.36
C ALA A 9 -8.46 -0.61 9.41
N ILE A 10 -7.18 -0.81 9.20
CA ILE A 10 -6.33 -1.51 10.15
C ILE A 10 -6.12 -0.61 11.36
N SER A 11 -6.32 -1.15 12.57
CA SER A 11 -6.11 -0.37 13.80
C SER A 11 -4.63 -0.04 13.97
N PRO A 12 -4.31 0.99 14.77
CA PRO A 12 -2.90 1.31 15.02
C PRO A 12 -2.11 0.14 15.61
N ASP A 13 -2.73 -0.67 16.46
CA ASP A 13 -2.04 -1.84 17.03
C ASP A 13 -1.74 -2.89 15.96
N GLU A 14 -2.68 -3.14 15.07
CA GLU A 14 -2.47 -4.06 13.96
C GLU A 14 -1.42 -3.51 12.98
N SER A 15 -1.48 -2.20 12.73
CA SER A 15 -0.52 -1.55 11.87
C SER A 15 0.90 -1.76 12.40
N GLU A 16 1.08 -1.63 13.71
CA GLU A 16 2.39 -1.84 14.32
C GLU A 16 2.89 -3.27 14.06
N LYS A 17 1.99 -4.25 14.18
CA LYS A 17 2.37 -5.65 13.98
C LYS A 17 2.65 -5.98 12.52
N LEU A 18 2.04 -5.25 11.58
CA LEU A 18 2.14 -5.54 10.16
C LEU A 18 3.17 -4.67 9.44
N LYS A 19 3.81 -3.75 10.15
CA LYS A 19 4.73 -2.80 9.51
C LYS A 19 5.76 -3.46 8.62
N ASP A 20 6.37 -4.52 9.10
CA ASP A 20 7.45 -5.16 8.34
C ASP A 20 6.90 -5.79 7.07
N GLU A 21 5.74 -6.41 7.13
CA GLU A 21 5.13 -7.00 5.94
C GLU A 21 4.69 -5.91 4.95
N LEU A 22 4.13 -4.82 5.44
CA LEU A 22 3.73 -3.69 4.59
C LEU A 22 4.95 -3.08 3.90
N VAL A 23 6.05 -2.93 4.63
CA VAL A 23 7.28 -2.39 4.05
C VAL A 23 7.85 -3.34 2.99
N GLU A 24 7.73 -4.66 3.20
CA GLU A 24 8.15 -5.62 2.17
C GLU A 24 7.38 -5.41 0.86
N VAL A 25 6.06 -5.20 0.96
CA VAL A 25 5.25 -4.95 -0.22
C VAL A 25 5.68 -3.64 -0.89
N TRP A 26 5.88 -2.59 -0.09
CA TRP A 26 6.36 -1.32 -0.60
C TRP A 26 7.68 -1.48 -1.33
N GLU A 27 8.65 -2.12 -0.68
CA GLU A 27 9.97 -2.27 -1.26
C GLU A 27 9.95 -3.10 -2.55
N ALA A 28 9.24 -4.23 -2.54
CA ALA A 28 9.11 -5.06 -3.72
C ALA A 28 8.48 -4.29 -4.87
N SER A 29 7.46 -3.50 -4.57
CA SER A 29 6.76 -2.71 -5.57
C SER A 29 7.67 -1.64 -6.17
N VAL A 30 8.37 -0.86 -5.34
CA VAL A 30 9.22 0.21 -5.88
C VAL A 30 10.41 -0.35 -6.63
N ARG A 31 10.98 -1.48 -6.19
CA ARG A 31 12.08 -2.10 -6.93
C ARG A 31 11.64 -2.58 -8.31
N SER A 32 10.39 -2.99 -8.41
CA SER A 32 9.83 -3.48 -9.67
C SER A 32 9.47 -2.37 -10.64
N THR A 33 9.02 -1.21 -10.14
CA THR A 33 8.44 -0.17 -10.99
C THR A 33 9.21 1.14 -11.01
N HIS A 34 10.06 1.39 -10.01
CA HIS A 34 10.77 2.66 -9.88
C HIS A 34 12.25 2.46 -10.15
N HIS A 35 12.56 2.12 -11.40
CA HIS A 35 13.93 1.78 -11.79
C HIS A 35 14.92 2.93 -11.67
N PHE A 36 14.39 4.15 -11.56
CA PHE A 36 15.24 5.33 -11.39
C PHE A 36 15.72 5.50 -9.95
N LEU A 37 15.15 4.75 -9.00
CA LEU A 37 15.60 4.84 -7.62
C LEU A 37 16.86 3.99 -7.41
N ALA A 38 17.89 4.62 -6.87
CA ALA A 38 19.09 3.90 -6.49
C ALA A 38 18.87 3.16 -5.17
N GLU A 39 19.72 2.17 -4.92
CA GLU A 39 19.65 1.40 -3.68
C GLU A 39 19.70 2.30 -2.45
N LYS A 40 20.55 3.33 -2.49
CA LYS A 40 20.66 4.25 -1.36
C LYS A 40 19.37 5.01 -1.10
N ASP A 41 18.60 5.29 -2.15
CA ASP A 41 17.32 5.98 -2.00
C ASP A 41 16.29 5.07 -1.34
N ILE A 42 16.27 3.82 -1.75
CA ILE A 42 15.35 2.84 -1.15
C ILE A 42 15.68 2.69 0.33
N GLN A 43 16.97 2.56 0.68
CA GLN A 43 17.38 2.41 2.05
C GLN A 43 17.10 3.68 2.88
N PHE A 44 17.15 4.84 2.24
CA PHE A 44 16.80 6.09 2.91
C PHE A 44 15.31 6.16 3.23
N PHE A 45 14.46 5.81 2.27
CA PHE A 45 13.01 5.93 2.45
C PHE A 45 12.42 4.80 3.29
N LYS A 46 13.05 3.63 3.30
CA LYS A 46 12.49 2.46 3.97
C LYS A 46 12.10 2.72 5.43
N PRO A 47 12.98 3.27 6.29
CA PRO A 47 12.58 3.55 7.66
C PRO A 47 11.54 4.65 7.77
N LEU A 48 11.52 5.59 6.82
CA LEU A 48 10.49 6.64 6.81
C LEU A 48 9.11 6.04 6.51
N VAL A 49 9.05 5.14 5.52
CA VAL A 49 7.80 4.46 5.20
C VAL A 49 7.29 3.69 6.41
N ARG A 50 8.18 2.94 7.03
CA ARG A 50 7.83 2.08 8.15
C ARG A 50 7.39 2.88 9.38
N ASN A 51 8.13 3.93 9.71
CA ASN A 51 7.98 4.57 11.02
C ASN A 51 7.25 5.90 10.97
N LYS A 52 7.14 6.50 9.79
CA LYS A 52 6.56 7.83 9.69
C LYS A 52 5.33 7.87 8.78
N TYR A 53 5.37 7.21 7.63
CA TYR A 53 4.28 7.33 6.65
C TYR A 53 3.16 6.33 6.90
N ILE A 54 3.49 5.05 7.13
CA ILE A 54 2.47 4.05 7.40
C ILE A 54 1.63 4.36 8.64
N PRO A 55 2.23 4.79 9.78
CA PRO A 55 1.43 5.02 10.98
C PRO A 55 0.42 6.14 10.90
N VAL A 56 0.53 7.06 9.94
CA VAL A 56 -0.35 8.24 9.90
C VAL A 56 -1.47 8.11 8.89
N VAL A 57 -1.54 7.03 8.13
CA VAL A 57 -2.60 6.84 7.14
C VAL A 57 -3.56 5.76 7.60
N GLU A 58 -4.77 5.82 7.04
CA GLU A 58 -5.78 4.79 7.26
C GLU A 58 -5.50 3.67 6.26
N LEU A 59 -5.20 2.48 6.75
CA LEU A 59 -4.69 1.38 5.92
C LEU A 59 -5.78 0.36 5.59
N TYR A 60 -5.77 -0.07 4.33
CA TYR A 60 -6.62 -1.14 3.82
C TYR A 60 -5.73 -2.13 3.08
N THR A 61 -5.99 -3.41 3.24
CA THR A 61 -5.15 -4.46 2.64
C THR A 61 -5.97 -5.46 1.86
N ILE A 62 -5.32 -6.09 0.89
CA ILE A 62 -5.83 -7.29 0.22
C ILE A 62 -4.81 -8.39 0.46
N ARG A 63 -5.29 -9.56 0.90
CA ARG A 63 -4.43 -10.70 1.14
C ARG A 63 -4.61 -11.74 0.05
N ASN A 64 -3.53 -12.44 -0.26
CA ASN A 64 -3.59 -13.52 -1.23
C ASN A 64 -4.05 -14.82 -0.56
N GLU A 65 -4.04 -15.91 -1.33
CA GLU A 65 -4.51 -17.21 -0.85
C GLU A 65 -3.66 -17.75 0.31
N GLN A 66 -2.40 -17.36 0.39
CA GLN A 66 -1.52 -17.74 1.47
C GLN A 66 -1.63 -16.81 2.68
N ASN A 67 -2.63 -15.94 2.67
CA ASN A 67 -2.87 -14.98 3.74
C ASN A 67 -1.74 -13.98 3.93
N ARG A 68 -0.98 -13.71 2.86
CA ARG A 68 0.06 -12.67 2.85
C ARG A 68 -0.52 -11.41 2.24
N ILE A 69 -0.02 -10.26 2.66
CA ILE A 69 -0.46 -8.98 2.08
C ILE A 69 0.02 -8.91 0.64
N ALA A 70 -0.95 -8.84 -0.28
CA ALA A 70 -0.68 -8.72 -1.71
C ALA A 70 -0.65 -7.27 -2.17
N ALA A 71 -1.43 -6.41 -1.52
CA ALA A 71 -1.55 -4.99 -1.86
C ALA A 71 -2.04 -4.24 -0.65
N PHE A 72 -1.71 -2.95 -0.59
CA PHE A 72 -2.26 -2.11 0.46
C PHE A 72 -2.44 -0.68 -0.02
N MET A 73 -3.31 0.04 0.67
CA MET A 73 -3.64 1.43 0.37
C MET A 73 -3.69 2.21 1.67
N GLY A 74 -3.12 3.40 1.65
CA GLY A 74 -3.19 4.32 2.78
C GLY A 74 -3.96 5.56 2.38
N LEU A 75 -4.97 5.90 3.15
CA LEU A 75 -5.83 7.04 2.89
C LEU A 75 -5.62 8.12 3.93
N SER A 76 -5.69 9.37 3.49
CA SER A 76 -5.92 10.51 4.35
C SER A 76 -7.36 10.96 4.14
N ASP A 77 -7.75 12.07 4.76
CA ASP A 77 -9.14 12.54 4.66
C ASP A 77 -9.57 12.81 3.22
N GLU A 78 -8.66 13.23 2.37
CA GLU A 78 -9.03 13.72 1.05
C GLU A 78 -8.40 12.97 -0.10
N LEU A 79 -7.37 12.13 0.15
CA LEU A 79 -6.69 11.52 -0.98
C LEU A 79 -6.07 10.17 -0.64
N ILE A 80 -5.75 9.45 -1.70
CA ILE A 80 -4.98 8.22 -1.59
C ILE A 80 -3.52 8.62 -1.48
N GLU A 81 -2.93 8.37 -0.30
CA GLU A 81 -1.53 8.72 -0.05
C GLU A 81 -0.58 7.63 -0.50
N MET A 82 -1.01 6.38 -0.39
CA MET A 82 -0.18 5.23 -0.72
C MET A 82 -1.04 4.18 -1.40
N LEU A 83 -0.47 3.54 -2.43
CA LEU A 83 -1.11 2.41 -3.10
C LEU A 83 -0.01 1.56 -3.71
N PHE A 84 0.19 0.37 -3.18
CA PHE A 84 1.25 -0.51 -3.63
C PHE A 84 0.75 -1.93 -3.79
N VAL A 85 1.16 -2.58 -4.87
CA VAL A 85 0.82 -3.97 -5.17
C VAL A 85 2.11 -4.74 -5.31
N HIS A 86 2.21 -5.87 -4.62
CA HIS A 86 3.39 -6.72 -4.73
C HIS A 86 3.55 -7.17 -6.19
N PRO A 87 4.76 -7.14 -6.76
CA PRO A 87 4.94 -7.48 -8.18
C PRO A 87 4.41 -8.86 -8.57
N LYS A 88 4.48 -9.83 -7.66
CA LYS A 88 3.97 -11.18 -7.93
C LYS A 88 2.45 -11.25 -7.99
N GLU A 89 1.78 -10.20 -7.54
CA GLU A 89 0.32 -10.15 -7.48
C GLU A 89 -0.27 -9.18 -8.50
N GLN A 90 0.57 -8.57 -9.34
CA GLN A 90 0.10 -7.63 -10.35
C GLN A 90 -0.69 -8.34 -11.42
N GLY A 91 -1.60 -7.62 -12.06
CA GLY A 91 -2.46 -8.20 -13.09
C GLY A 91 -3.70 -8.88 -12.55
N LYS A 92 -3.91 -8.87 -11.25
CA LYS A 92 -5.09 -9.49 -10.62
C LYS A 92 -6.18 -8.48 -10.27
N GLY A 93 -5.95 -7.19 -10.54
CA GLY A 93 -6.95 -6.16 -10.30
C GLY A 93 -6.99 -5.63 -8.88
N TYR A 94 -6.00 -5.91 -8.05
CA TYR A 94 -6.03 -5.48 -6.65
C TYR A 94 -5.95 -3.95 -6.51
N GLY A 95 -5.08 -3.31 -7.29
CA GLY A 95 -4.99 -1.86 -7.26
C GLY A 95 -6.31 -1.21 -7.64
N LYS A 96 -6.95 -1.73 -8.69
CA LYS A 96 -8.25 -1.22 -9.13
C LYS A 96 -9.30 -1.39 -8.04
N GLN A 97 -9.33 -2.54 -7.39
CA GLN A 97 -10.30 -2.81 -6.33
C GLN A 97 -10.13 -1.83 -5.17
N LEU A 98 -8.89 -1.55 -4.79
CA LEU A 98 -8.61 -0.59 -3.71
C LEU A 98 -9.04 0.82 -4.10
N ILE A 99 -8.75 1.23 -5.34
CA ILE A 99 -9.16 2.55 -5.81
C ILE A 99 -10.69 2.65 -5.83
N GLU A 100 -11.36 1.63 -6.33
CA GLU A 100 -12.83 1.62 -6.36
C GLU A 100 -13.41 1.70 -4.95
N PHE A 101 -12.81 1.02 -4.00
CA PHE A 101 -13.24 1.11 -2.61
C PHE A 101 -13.12 2.55 -2.10
N ALA A 102 -11.97 3.20 -2.36
CA ALA A 102 -11.76 4.57 -1.92
C ALA A 102 -12.81 5.51 -2.51
N ILE A 103 -13.11 5.35 -3.79
CA ILE A 103 -14.08 6.22 -4.47
C ILE A 103 -15.49 5.97 -3.93
N HIS A 104 -15.92 4.72 -3.86
CA HIS A 104 -17.31 4.40 -3.58
C HIS A 104 -17.64 4.43 -2.09
N ASN A 105 -16.69 4.09 -1.24
CA ASN A 105 -16.94 3.95 0.19
C ASN A 105 -16.41 5.13 1.00
N ARG A 106 -15.40 5.83 0.51
CA ARG A 106 -14.79 6.93 1.24
C ARG A 106 -14.90 8.25 0.48
N ARG A 107 -15.44 8.22 -0.73
CA ARG A 107 -15.66 9.41 -1.57
C ARG A 107 -14.37 10.15 -1.83
N ILE A 108 -13.27 9.42 -1.99
CA ILE A 108 -11.97 9.99 -2.25
C ILE A 108 -11.69 9.90 -3.74
N PHE A 109 -11.41 11.05 -4.36
CA PHE A 109 -11.23 11.14 -5.81
C PHE A 109 -9.84 11.65 -6.19
N LYS A 110 -8.97 11.86 -5.22
CA LYS A 110 -7.63 12.39 -5.47
C LYS A 110 -6.58 11.39 -5.06
N VAL A 111 -5.51 11.34 -5.84
CA VAL A 111 -4.36 10.49 -5.57
C VAL A 111 -3.16 11.39 -5.43
N ASP A 112 -2.33 11.13 -4.41
CA ASP A 112 -1.07 11.84 -4.28
C ASP A 112 -0.07 11.21 -5.23
N VAL A 113 0.25 11.90 -6.31
CA VAL A 113 1.17 11.42 -7.33
C VAL A 113 2.51 12.12 -7.13
N ASN A 114 3.53 11.33 -6.89
CA ASN A 114 4.88 11.86 -6.85
C ASN A 114 5.35 12.06 -8.28
N GLU A 115 5.51 13.31 -8.69
CA GLU A 115 5.86 13.65 -10.06
C GLU A 115 7.23 13.13 -10.49
N GLN A 116 8.06 12.77 -9.55
CA GLN A 116 9.34 12.16 -9.86
C GLN A 116 9.24 10.68 -10.18
N ASN A 117 8.08 10.13 -10.01
CA ASN A 117 7.82 8.74 -10.34
C ASN A 117 7.37 8.60 -11.77
#